data_c8497927979e8e1ac5ffd27df23f021f
#
_entry.id   c8497927979e8e1ac5ffd27df23f021f
#
_cell.length_a   1.000
_cell.length_b   1.000
_cell.length_c   1.000
_cell.angle_alpha   90.00
_cell.angle_beta   90.00
_cell.angle_gamma   90.00
#
_symmetry.space_group_name_H-M   'P 1'
#
loop_
_entity.id
_entity.type
_entity.pdbx_description
1 polymer ?
#
loop_
_entity_poly.entity_id
_entity_poly.type
_entity_poly.pdbx_seq_one_letter_code
_entity_poly.pdbx_strand_id
1 'polypeptide(L)'
;MVYKYIFLFLILLVGVVGCNPSEDESIDTNLTLTEQIDLLIEENRYDRALEILNNKERDDPEIRNLLEKTHLNYGLYSMNTFDQTEMRTRMNNALSQFTEVLRLNPNNIVAREQITQILTIYDTIPNREPDPEVLEGLREVGFE
;
A
#
# COMPACT_ATOMS: atom_id res chain seq x y z
N MET A 1 72.35 -15.13 18.07
CA MET A 1 71.94 -13.93 17.31
C MET A 1 70.49 -14.12 16.92
N VAL A 2 69.62 -13.39 17.59
CA VAL A 2 68.12 -13.61 17.49
C VAL A 2 67.60 -12.41 16.73
N TYR A 3 67.21 -12.60 15.49
CA TYR A 3 66.44 -11.57 14.73
C TYR A 3 64.99 -11.70 15.06
N LYS A 4 64.49 -10.76 15.85
CA LYS A 4 63.08 -10.53 16.12
C LYS A 4 62.42 -9.99 14.85
N TYR A 5 61.57 -10.79 14.23
CA TYR A 5 60.64 -10.30 13.22
C TYR A 5 59.46 -9.61 13.92
N ILE A 6 59.48 -8.31 13.89
CA ILE A 6 58.32 -7.48 14.24
C ILE A 6 57.42 -7.47 13.03
N PHE A 7 56.42 -8.34 13.04
CA PHE A 7 55.30 -8.27 12.07
C PHE A 7 54.37 -7.16 12.51
N LEU A 8 54.49 -6.04 11.83
CA LEU A 8 53.54 -4.93 11.97
C LEU A 8 52.26 -5.32 11.29
N PHE A 9 51.29 -5.81 12.08
CA PHE A 9 49.95 -6.10 11.61
C PHE A 9 49.20 -4.77 11.47
N LEU A 10 49.24 -4.21 10.25
CA LEU A 10 48.41 -3.07 9.87
C LEU A 10 46.98 -3.55 9.71
N ILE A 11 46.17 -3.44 10.75
CA ILE A 11 44.75 -3.68 10.70
C ILE A 11 44.13 -2.52 9.90
N LEU A 12 43.85 -2.81 8.63
CA LEU A 12 43.06 -1.93 7.77
C LEU A 12 41.60 -2.05 8.22
N LEU A 13 41.21 -1.13 9.10
CA LEU A 13 39.79 -0.93 9.49
C LEU A 13 39.05 -0.38 8.26
N VAL A 14 38.56 -1.29 7.42
CA VAL A 14 37.57 -0.94 6.40
C VAL A 14 36.28 -0.65 7.15
N GLY A 15 36.04 0.62 7.41
CA GLY A 15 34.77 1.12 7.84
C GLY A 15 33.74 0.81 6.76
N VAL A 16 32.96 -0.24 6.96
CA VAL A 16 31.73 -0.44 6.21
C VAL A 16 30.78 0.67 6.67
N VAL A 17 30.83 1.79 5.97
CA VAL A 17 29.72 2.74 6.01
C VAL A 17 28.56 1.99 5.39
N GLY A 18 27.74 1.39 6.24
CA GLY A 18 26.42 0.92 5.87
C GLY A 18 25.63 2.14 5.41
N CYS A 19 25.62 2.40 4.11
CA CYS A 19 24.53 3.15 3.52
C CYS A 19 23.29 2.31 3.76
N ASN A 20 22.55 2.67 4.80
CA ASN A 20 21.16 2.36 4.90
C ASN A 20 20.52 3.25 3.83
N PRO A 21 20.00 2.74 2.73
CA PRO A 21 19.13 3.54 1.89
C PRO A 21 17.83 3.69 2.66
N SER A 22 17.71 4.70 3.48
CA SER A 22 16.44 5.35 3.67
C SER A 22 16.12 5.90 2.29
N GLU A 23 15.33 5.15 1.51
CA GLU A 23 14.68 5.62 0.30
C GLU A 23 13.68 6.71 0.67
N ASP A 24 14.21 7.81 1.16
CA ASP A 24 13.55 9.10 1.12
C ASP A 24 13.96 9.71 -0.23
N GLU A 25 13.49 9.05 -1.30
CA GLU A 25 13.58 9.57 -2.65
C GLU A 25 12.78 10.86 -2.64
N SER A 26 13.50 11.99 -2.60
CA SER A 26 12.96 13.33 -2.60
C SER A 26 12.05 13.45 -3.83
N ILE A 27 10.74 13.38 -3.59
CA ILE A 27 9.72 13.68 -4.59
C ILE A 27 10.11 15.05 -5.17
N ASP A 28 10.24 15.11 -6.49
CA ASP A 28 10.63 16.34 -7.18
C ASP A 28 9.73 17.49 -6.70
N THR A 29 10.32 18.49 -6.06
CA THR A 29 9.62 19.62 -5.45
C THR A 29 8.90 20.50 -6.46
N ASN A 30 9.05 20.22 -7.76
CA ASN A 30 8.40 20.95 -8.84
C ASN A 30 7.05 20.34 -9.25
N LEU A 31 6.69 19.14 -8.76
CA LEU A 31 5.43 18.51 -9.10
C LEU A 31 4.28 19.06 -8.24
N THR A 32 3.11 19.21 -8.84
CA THR A 32 1.87 19.45 -8.10
C THR A 32 1.53 18.23 -7.24
N LEU A 33 0.67 18.41 -6.22
CA LEU A 33 0.23 17.29 -5.40
C LEU A 33 -0.39 16.17 -6.24
N THR A 34 -1.23 16.51 -7.21
CA THR A 34 -1.87 15.55 -8.11
C THR A 34 -0.82 14.74 -8.89
N GLU A 35 0.18 15.41 -9.48
CA GLU A 35 1.26 14.74 -10.20
C GLU A 35 2.11 13.83 -9.30
N GLN A 36 2.39 14.25 -8.07
CA GLN A 36 3.11 13.43 -7.10
C GLN A 36 2.32 12.16 -6.76
N ILE A 37 1.02 12.29 -6.50
CA ILE A 37 0.17 11.14 -6.17
C ILE A 37 0.03 10.20 -7.37
N ASP A 38 -0.11 10.75 -8.58
CA ASP A 38 -0.23 9.95 -9.79
C ASP A 38 1.04 9.13 -10.04
N LEU A 39 2.22 9.72 -9.87
CA LEU A 39 3.49 9.02 -9.97
C LEU A 39 3.59 7.87 -8.93
N LEU A 40 3.22 8.13 -7.68
CA LEU A 40 3.24 7.10 -6.64
C LEU A 40 2.27 5.95 -6.94
N ILE A 41 1.10 6.23 -7.52
CA ILE A 41 0.16 5.20 -7.97
C ILE A 41 0.76 4.37 -9.12
N GLU A 42 1.39 4.99 -10.11
CA GLU A 42 2.05 4.32 -11.22
C GLU A 42 3.18 3.39 -10.75
N GLU A 43 3.89 3.80 -9.70
CA GLU A 43 4.96 3.01 -9.06
C GLU A 43 4.44 1.97 -8.06
N ASN A 44 3.13 1.83 -7.87
CA ASN A 44 2.48 0.99 -6.86
C ASN A 44 2.88 1.34 -5.41
N ARG A 45 3.28 2.57 -5.14
CA ARG A 45 3.66 3.10 -3.82
C ARG A 45 2.44 3.68 -3.08
N TYR A 46 1.38 2.90 -2.97
CA TYR A 46 0.08 3.33 -2.45
C TYR A 46 0.15 3.81 -1.00
N ASP A 47 0.92 3.13 -0.15
CA ASP A 47 1.04 3.50 1.27
C ASP A 47 1.66 4.89 1.41
N ARG A 48 2.63 5.23 0.56
CA ARG A 48 3.25 6.56 0.55
C ARG A 48 2.28 7.63 0.04
N ALA A 49 1.51 7.32 -1.00
CA ALA A 49 0.47 8.22 -1.51
C ALA A 49 -0.58 8.52 -0.42
N LEU A 50 -1.06 7.48 0.27
CA LEU A 50 -2.02 7.61 1.37
C LEU A 50 -1.44 8.37 2.57
N GLU A 51 -0.18 8.15 2.92
CA GLU A 51 0.49 8.91 3.96
C GLU A 51 0.50 10.42 3.66
N ILE A 52 0.83 10.81 2.43
CA ILE A 52 0.81 12.22 2.00
C ILE A 52 -0.60 12.79 2.08
N LEU A 53 -1.59 12.07 1.56
CA LEU A 53 -2.98 12.52 1.49
C LEU A 53 -3.64 12.60 2.88
N ASN A 54 -3.36 11.66 3.78
CA ASN A 54 -3.92 11.64 5.13
C ASN A 54 -3.43 12.79 6.01
N ASN A 55 -2.34 13.47 5.63
CA ASN A 55 -1.85 14.68 6.28
C ASN A 55 -2.52 15.97 5.73
N LYS A 56 -3.50 15.84 4.83
CA LYS A 56 -4.25 16.95 4.23
C LYS A 56 -5.68 17.03 4.76
N GLU A 57 -6.36 18.13 4.49
CA GLU A 57 -7.76 18.32 4.88
C GLU A 57 -8.68 17.42 4.02
N ARG A 58 -9.31 16.44 4.64
CA ARG A 58 -10.17 15.46 3.95
C ARG A 58 -11.43 16.06 3.34
N ASP A 59 -11.86 17.23 3.79
CA ASP A 59 -13.03 17.93 3.26
C ASP A 59 -12.72 18.69 1.96
N ASP A 60 -11.45 18.85 1.61
CA ASP A 60 -11.04 19.41 0.33
C ASP A 60 -11.44 18.45 -0.81
N PRO A 61 -12.22 18.92 -1.80
CA PRO A 61 -12.66 18.09 -2.91
C PRO A 61 -11.51 17.46 -3.73
N GLU A 62 -10.38 18.16 -3.88
CA GLU A 62 -9.21 17.63 -4.57
C GLU A 62 -8.61 16.46 -3.79
N ILE A 63 -8.40 16.65 -2.48
CA ILE A 63 -7.88 15.59 -1.61
C ILE A 63 -8.80 14.39 -1.59
N ARG A 64 -10.10 14.61 -1.49
CA ARG A 64 -11.11 13.54 -1.52
C ARG A 64 -11.05 12.72 -2.82
N ASN A 65 -10.91 13.39 -3.96
CA ASN A 65 -10.78 12.72 -5.25
C ASN A 65 -9.48 11.93 -5.36
N LEU A 66 -8.37 12.48 -4.86
CA LEU A 66 -7.07 11.78 -4.85
C LEU A 66 -7.09 10.57 -3.90
N LEU A 67 -7.73 10.69 -2.72
CA LEU A 67 -7.92 9.55 -1.81
C LEU A 67 -8.76 8.45 -2.48
N GLU A 68 -9.91 8.80 -3.09
CA GLU A 68 -10.76 7.85 -3.81
C GLU A 68 -9.95 7.13 -4.90
N LYS A 69 -9.21 7.86 -5.74
CA LYS A 69 -8.37 7.33 -6.80
C LYS A 69 -7.30 6.39 -6.25
N THR A 70 -6.61 6.78 -5.18
CA THR A 70 -5.53 6.00 -4.58
C THR A 70 -6.05 4.69 -3.99
N HIS A 71 -7.11 4.75 -3.18
CA HIS A 71 -7.73 3.55 -2.61
C HIS A 71 -8.27 2.62 -3.70
N LEU A 72 -8.89 3.16 -4.75
CA LEU A 72 -9.40 2.34 -5.86
C LEU A 72 -8.27 1.57 -6.55
N ASN A 73 -7.17 2.26 -6.92
CA ASN A 73 -6.04 1.63 -7.57
C ASN A 73 -5.33 0.62 -6.66
N TYR A 74 -5.20 0.92 -5.37
CA TYR A 74 -4.61 0.00 -4.40
C TYR A 74 -5.44 -1.29 -4.26
N GLY A 75 -6.77 -1.17 -4.18
CA GLY A 75 -7.67 -2.31 -4.17
C GLY A 75 -7.52 -3.18 -5.42
N LEU A 76 -7.53 -2.57 -6.60
CA LEU A 76 -7.34 -3.26 -7.88
C LEU A 76 -5.98 -3.94 -7.97
N TYR A 77 -4.91 -3.28 -7.54
CA TYR A 77 -3.57 -3.87 -7.48
C TYR A 77 -3.54 -5.10 -6.57
N SER A 78 -4.09 -4.99 -5.36
CA SER A 78 -4.12 -6.10 -4.39
C SER A 78 -4.90 -7.30 -4.91
N MET A 79 -6.02 -7.05 -5.59
CA MET A 79 -6.86 -8.09 -6.18
C MET A 79 -6.19 -8.78 -7.39
N ASN A 80 -5.53 -8.00 -8.26
CA ASN A 80 -5.01 -8.51 -9.53
C ASN A 80 -3.58 -9.07 -9.43
N THR A 81 -2.85 -8.77 -8.36
CA THR A 81 -1.53 -9.35 -8.16
C THR A 81 -1.68 -10.75 -7.59
N PHE A 82 -1.44 -11.76 -8.43
CA PHE A 82 -1.61 -13.16 -8.05
C PHE A 82 -0.40 -13.67 -7.29
N ASP A 83 -0.61 -14.01 -6.01
CA ASP A 83 0.28 -14.85 -5.22
C ASP A 83 -0.58 -15.82 -4.40
N GLN A 84 -0.44 -17.09 -4.67
CA GLN A 84 -1.26 -18.13 -4.04
C GLN A 84 -1.07 -18.19 -2.52
N THR A 85 0.12 -17.84 -2.01
CA THR A 85 0.44 -17.87 -0.59
C THR A 85 -0.15 -16.67 0.16
N GLU A 86 -0.36 -15.55 -0.53
CA GLU A 86 -0.86 -14.29 0.03
C GLU A 86 -2.32 -13.98 -0.38
N MET A 87 -2.98 -14.87 -1.08
CA MET A 87 -4.33 -14.62 -1.64
C MET A 87 -5.29 -14.02 -0.62
N ARG A 88 -5.35 -14.60 0.60
CA ARG A 88 -6.26 -14.12 1.65
C ARG A 88 -5.91 -12.69 2.09
N THR A 89 -4.65 -12.43 2.37
CA THR A 89 -4.17 -11.10 2.78
C THR A 89 -4.48 -10.07 1.72
N ARG A 90 -4.24 -10.39 0.46
CA ARG A 90 -4.50 -9.49 -0.68
C ARG A 90 -5.98 -9.23 -0.90
N MET A 91 -6.82 -10.25 -0.78
CA MET A 91 -8.28 -10.09 -0.90
C MET A 91 -8.86 -9.25 0.25
N ASN A 92 -8.41 -9.47 1.49
CA ASN A 92 -8.80 -8.64 2.63
C ASN A 92 -8.35 -7.18 2.45
N ASN A 93 -7.10 -6.97 1.99
CA ASN A 93 -6.64 -5.61 1.68
C ASN A 93 -7.49 -4.97 0.58
N ALA A 94 -7.77 -5.68 -0.51
CA ALA A 94 -8.62 -5.17 -1.58
C ALA A 94 -10.02 -4.76 -1.08
N LEU A 95 -10.67 -5.60 -0.27
CA LEU A 95 -11.96 -5.29 0.34
C LEU A 95 -11.88 -4.05 1.24
N SER A 96 -10.82 -3.92 2.07
CA SER A 96 -10.62 -2.74 2.90
C SER A 96 -10.45 -1.48 2.07
N GLN A 97 -9.66 -1.54 1.00
CA GLN A 97 -9.44 -0.38 0.12
C GLN A 97 -10.74 0.02 -0.60
N PHE A 98 -11.50 -0.92 -1.15
CA PHE A 98 -12.79 -0.61 -1.79
C PHE A 98 -13.82 -0.11 -0.79
N THR A 99 -13.78 -0.54 0.45
CA THR A 99 -14.60 0.03 1.53
C THR A 99 -14.28 1.51 1.74
N GLU A 100 -13.00 1.90 1.78
CA GLU A 100 -12.62 3.32 1.85
C GLU A 100 -13.10 4.12 0.63
N VAL A 101 -13.03 3.55 -0.58
CA VAL A 101 -13.64 4.18 -1.77
C VAL A 101 -15.11 4.47 -1.55
N LEU A 102 -15.88 3.52 -1.01
CA LEU A 102 -17.32 3.70 -0.80
C LEU A 102 -17.64 4.65 0.36
N ARG A 103 -16.76 4.81 1.36
CA ARG A 103 -16.90 5.86 2.38
C ARG A 103 -16.73 7.26 1.77
N LEU A 104 -15.81 7.40 0.82
CA LEU A 104 -15.57 8.64 0.09
C LEU A 104 -16.64 8.93 -0.97
N ASN A 105 -17.02 7.91 -1.72
CA ASN A 105 -17.99 7.96 -2.80
C ASN A 105 -18.93 6.73 -2.78
N PRO A 106 -20.05 6.79 -2.08
CA PRO A 106 -20.99 5.66 -1.97
C PRO A 106 -21.54 5.16 -3.31
N ASN A 107 -21.44 5.96 -4.37
CA ASN A 107 -21.94 5.63 -5.70
C ASN A 107 -20.87 5.06 -6.64
N ASN A 108 -19.66 4.79 -6.15
CA ASN A 108 -18.61 4.20 -6.97
C ASN A 108 -18.98 2.77 -7.38
N ILE A 109 -19.39 2.63 -8.64
CA ILE A 109 -19.85 1.36 -9.21
C ILE A 109 -18.71 0.34 -9.25
N VAL A 110 -17.50 0.75 -9.61
CA VAL A 110 -16.36 -0.15 -9.72
C VAL A 110 -16.05 -0.80 -8.37
N ALA A 111 -15.95 -0.01 -7.30
CA ALA A 111 -15.71 -0.55 -5.97
C ALA A 111 -16.78 -1.55 -5.54
N ARG A 112 -18.06 -1.26 -5.80
CA ARG A 112 -19.17 -2.18 -5.50
C ARG A 112 -19.06 -3.51 -6.25
N GLU A 113 -18.76 -3.45 -7.54
CA GLU A 113 -18.60 -4.63 -8.38
C GLU A 113 -17.42 -5.49 -7.90
N GLN A 114 -16.28 -4.87 -7.60
CA GLN A 114 -15.10 -5.59 -7.12
C GLN A 114 -15.33 -6.25 -5.75
N ILE A 115 -15.99 -5.56 -4.81
CA ILE A 115 -16.38 -6.17 -3.52
C ILE A 115 -17.27 -7.39 -3.78
N THR A 116 -18.31 -7.26 -4.59
CA THR A 116 -19.20 -8.38 -4.92
C THR A 116 -18.45 -9.55 -5.52
N GLN A 117 -17.51 -9.30 -6.43
CA GLN A 117 -16.70 -10.33 -7.04
C GLN A 117 -15.84 -11.06 -6.00
N ILE A 118 -15.19 -10.34 -5.10
CA ILE A 118 -14.34 -10.94 -4.05
C ILE A 118 -15.20 -11.77 -3.09
N LEU A 119 -16.34 -11.25 -2.64
CA LEU A 119 -17.25 -11.99 -1.75
C LEU A 119 -17.76 -13.27 -2.42
N THR A 120 -18.11 -13.21 -3.70
CA THR A 120 -18.48 -14.40 -4.48
C THR A 120 -17.37 -15.45 -4.49
N ILE A 121 -16.10 -15.04 -4.58
CA ILE A 121 -14.96 -15.96 -4.48
C ILE A 121 -14.91 -16.61 -3.10
N TYR A 122 -15.08 -15.85 -2.03
CA TYR A 122 -15.11 -16.39 -0.65
C TYR A 122 -16.23 -17.43 -0.49
N ASP A 123 -17.42 -17.19 -1.04
CA ASP A 123 -18.55 -18.11 -0.99
C ASP A 123 -18.27 -19.47 -1.66
N THR A 124 -17.32 -19.52 -2.60
CA THR A 124 -16.92 -20.78 -3.25
C THR A 124 -15.91 -21.60 -2.45
N ILE A 125 -15.32 -21.02 -1.40
CA ILE A 125 -14.27 -21.65 -0.60
C ILE A 125 -14.83 -22.04 0.77
N PRO A 126 -15.05 -23.36 1.04
CA PRO A 126 -15.62 -23.79 2.31
C PRO A 126 -14.80 -23.31 3.54
N ASN A 127 -15.47 -22.80 4.55
CA ASN A 127 -14.90 -22.34 5.81
C ASN A 127 -13.88 -21.19 5.66
N ARG A 128 -14.02 -20.37 4.64
CA ARG A 128 -13.21 -19.15 4.48
C ARG A 128 -14.12 -17.95 4.36
N GLU A 129 -13.84 -16.95 5.17
CA GLU A 129 -14.51 -15.66 5.19
C GLU A 129 -13.43 -14.56 5.23
N PRO A 130 -13.75 -13.34 4.82
CA PRO A 130 -12.93 -12.17 5.10
C PRO A 130 -12.66 -12.01 6.59
N ASP A 131 -11.63 -11.26 6.95
CA ASP A 131 -11.31 -11.01 8.35
C ASP A 131 -12.45 -10.21 9.03
N PRO A 132 -12.71 -10.42 10.33
CA PRO A 132 -13.86 -9.81 11.02
C PRO A 132 -13.93 -8.28 10.91
N GLU A 133 -12.80 -7.61 10.97
CA GLU A 133 -12.70 -6.16 10.80
C GLU A 133 -13.07 -5.69 9.39
N VAL A 134 -12.72 -6.49 8.37
CA VAL A 134 -13.09 -6.23 6.98
C VAL A 134 -14.61 -6.36 6.80
N LEU A 135 -15.21 -7.42 7.38
CA LEU A 135 -16.66 -7.63 7.36
C LEU A 135 -17.42 -6.48 8.05
N GLU A 136 -16.88 -5.95 9.15
CA GLU A 136 -17.48 -4.80 9.83
C GLU A 136 -17.47 -3.56 8.92
N GLY A 137 -16.34 -3.24 8.31
CA GLY A 137 -16.23 -2.14 7.35
C GLY A 137 -17.19 -2.30 6.16
N LEU A 138 -17.33 -3.51 5.63
CA LEU A 138 -18.28 -3.79 4.53
C LEU A 138 -19.74 -3.53 4.91
N ARG A 139 -20.15 -3.90 6.15
CA ARG A 139 -21.52 -3.60 6.64
C ARG A 139 -21.80 -2.10 6.72
N GLU A 140 -20.79 -1.30 7.13
CA GLU A 140 -20.94 0.17 7.19
C GLU A 140 -21.25 0.80 5.82
N VAL A 141 -20.77 0.19 4.73
CA VAL A 141 -20.98 0.67 3.37
C VAL A 141 -22.07 -0.09 2.60
N GLY A 142 -22.85 -0.93 3.32
CA GLY A 142 -24.07 -1.56 2.83
C GLY A 142 -23.89 -2.92 2.16
N PHE A 143 -22.88 -3.69 2.56
CA PHE A 143 -22.74 -5.12 2.27
C PHE A 143 -23.06 -5.93 3.52
N GLU A 144 -23.93 -6.94 3.39
CA GLU A 144 -24.34 -7.87 4.46
C GLU A 144 -23.61 -9.22 4.32
#